data_43def5bf50ba07a6991d23d9307a9d66
#
_entry.id   43def5bf50ba07a6991d23d9307a9d66
#
_cell.length_a   1.000
_cell.length_b   1.000
_cell.length_c   1.000
_cell.angle_alpha   90.00
_cell.angle_beta   90.00
_cell.angle_gamma   90.00
#
_symmetry.space_group_name_H-M   'P 1'
#
loop_
_entity.id
_entity.type
_entity.pdbx_description
1 polymer ?
#
loop_
_entity_poly.entity_id
_entity_poly.type
_entity_poly.pdbx_seq_one_letter_code
_entity_poly.pdbx_strand_id
1 'polypeptide(L)'
;MVANGRVIGGEQAGHVILRKYATTGDGLLTAILLMERMMETKTLLSKLAEPVVMYPQVLINLRVTSKDAVLGDAEILAKLDECNARLGSDGRMLLRKSGTEPLVRVMVEAASQKICEQYAGEMADLIRSKGLAVN
;
A
#
# COMPACT_ATOMS: atom_id res chain seq x y z
N MET A 1 10.68 -8.80 3.03
CA MET A 1 10.58 -10.13 3.67
C MET A 1 11.95 -10.69 4.02
N VAL A 2 12.85 -10.88 3.05
CA VAL A 2 14.16 -11.54 3.25
C VAL A 2 15.00 -10.85 4.32
N ALA A 3 15.20 -9.54 4.22
CA ALA A 3 16.02 -8.75 5.15
C ALA A 3 15.56 -8.84 6.62
N ASN A 4 14.27 -9.06 6.86
CA ASN A 4 13.67 -9.07 8.21
C ASN A 4 13.23 -10.45 8.67
N GLY A 5 13.65 -11.53 7.98
CA GLY A 5 13.31 -12.91 8.34
C GLY A 5 11.81 -13.26 8.29
N ARG A 6 10.97 -12.43 7.64
CA ARG A 6 9.52 -12.66 7.59
C ARG A 6 9.19 -13.88 6.74
N VAL A 7 8.31 -14.75 7.24
CA VAL A 7 7.92 -16.01 6.61
C VAL A 7 6.65 -15.89 5.75
N ILE A 8 5.80 -14.90 6.04
CA ILE A 8 4.58 -14.60 5.29
C ILE A 8 4.66 -13.16 4.81
N GLY A 9 4.25 -12.92 3.58
CA GLY A 9 4.07 -11.60 3.01
C GLY A 9 2.89 -11.59 2.05
N GLY A 10 2.29 -10.43 1.90
CA GLY A 10 1.15 -10.26 1.01
C GLY A 10 0.94 -8.80 0.66
N GLU A 11 0.10 -8.58 -0.32
CA GLU A 11 -0.36 -7.27 -0.74
C GLU A 11 -1.87 -7.27 -0.99
N GLN A 12 -2.47 -6.09 -1.03
CA GLN A 12 -3.91 -5.93 -1.18
C GLN A 12 -4.45 -6.52 -2.50
N ALA A 13 -3.62 -6.63 -3.53
CA ALA A 13 -3.96 -7.29 -4.80
C ALA A 13 -4.13 -8.82 -4.68
N GLY A 14 -3.98 -9.38 -3.48
CA GLY A 14 -4.19 -10.81 -3.22
C GLY A 14 -2.95 -11.68 -3.46
N HIS A 15 -1.80 -11.08 -3.69
CA HIS A 15 -0.55 -11.83 -3.82
C HIS A 15 -0.05 -12.24 -2.44
N VAL A 16 0.01 -13.55 -2.16
CA VAL A 16 0.48 -14.08 -0.87
C VAL A 16 1.72 -14.93 -1.10
N ILE A 17 2.79 -14.63 -0.35
CA ILE A 17 4.05 -15.36 -0.37
C ILE A 17 4.19 -16.11 0.95
N LEU A 18 4.31 -17.42 0.87
CA LEU A 18 4.53 -18.32 2.00
C LEU A 18 5.95 -18.87 1.90
N ARG A 19 6.92 -18.10 2.41
CA ARG A 19 8.36 -18.32 2.22
C ARG A 19 8.86 -19.68 2.65
N LYS A 20 8.16 -20.35 3.57
CA LYS A 20 8.47 -21.74 3.97
C LYS A 20 8.38 -22.72 2.78
N TYR A 21 7.52 -22.41 1.81
CA TYR A 21 7.21 -23.31 0.69
C TYR A 21 7.72 -22.77 -0.64
N ALA A 22 7.61 -21.45 -0.89
CA ALA A 22 8.01 -20.82 -2.13
C ALA A 22 8.50 -19.37 -1.91
N THR A 23 9.31 -18.87 -2.85
CA THR A 23 9.80 -17.49 -2.85
C THR A 23 8.91 -16.53 -3.63
N THR A 24 7.90 -17.06 -4.33
CA THR A 24 6.89 -16.33 -5.10
C THR A 24 5.50 -16.56 -4.52
N GLY A 25 4.53 -15.72 -4.92
CA GLY A 25 3.13 -15.97 -4.60
C GLY A 25 2.59 -17.20 -5.31
N ASP A 26 1.79 -17.99 -4.61
CA ASP A 26 1.12 -19.17 -5.13
C ASP A 26 -0.31 -19.22 -4.55
N GLY A 27 -1.29 -19.00 -5.43
CA GLY A 27 -2.70 -18.95 -5.06
C GLY A 27 -3.27 -20.32 -4.66
N LEU A 28 -2.83 -21.40 -5.33
CA LEU A 28 -3.26 -22.76 -4.99
C LEU A 28 -2.72 -23.20 -3.64
N LEU A 29 -1.45 -23.00 -3.40
CA LEU A 29 -0.81 -23.28 -2.11
C LEU A 29 -1.50 -22.48 -0.98
N THR A 30 -1.77 -21.20 -1.22
CA THR A 30 -2.47 -20.35 -0.25
C THR A 30 -3.87 -20.88 0.04
N ALA A 31 -4.63 -21.29 -0.97
CA ALA A 31 -5.97 -21.84 -0.80
C ALA A 31 -5.94 -23.15 -0.02
N ILE A 32 -5.01 -24.06 -0.33
CA ILE A 32 -4.87 -25.35 0.37
C ILE A 32 -4.57 -25.12 1.85
N LEU A 33 -3.61 -24.26 2.18
CA LEU A 33 -3.25 -23.98 3.57
C LEU A 33 -4.36 -23.28 4.36
N LEU A 34 -5.18 -22.44 3.70
CA LEU A 34 -6.38 -21.87 4.31
C LEU A 34 -7.43 -22.94 4.61
N MET A 35 -7.67 -23.88 3.67
CA MET A 35 -8.59 -24.99 3.89
C MET A 35 -8.08 -25.91 5.00
N GLU A 36 -6.80 -26.25 5.02
CA GLU A 36 -6.17 -27.01 6.10
C GLU A 36 -6.42 -26.33 7.46
N ARG A 37 -6.19 -25.02 7.54
CA ARG A 37 -6.43 -24.26 8.76
C ARG A 37 -7.90 -24.25 9.18
N MET A 38 -8.83 -24.14 8.24
CA MET A 38 -10.27 -24.26 8.52
C MET A 38 -10.63 -25.64 9.09
N MET A 39 -10.05 -26.69 8.53
CA MET A 39 -10.28 -28.08 9.01
C MET A 39 -9.70 -28.31 10.41
N GLU A 40 -8.47 -27.88 10.64
CA GLU A 40 -7.80 -27.99 11.95
C GLU A 40 -8.57 -27.27 13.07
N THR A 41 -9.02 -26.04 12.78
CA THR A 41 -9.74 -25.20 13.75
C THR A 41 -11.23 -25.48 13.80
N LYS A 42 -11.77 -26.25 12.87
CA LYS A 42 -13.22 -26.45 12.64
C LYS A 42 -13.98 -25.13 12.53
N THR A 43 -13.35 -24.12 11.89
CA THR A 43 -13.83 -22.74 11.83
C THR A 43 -14.00 -22.31 10.38
N LEU A 44 -15.11 -21.65 10.07
CA LEU A 44 -15.36 -21.06 8.74
C LEU A 44 -14.36 -19.93 8.45
N LEU A 45 -14.01 -19.75 7.18
CA LEU A 45 -13.08 -18.70 6.74
C LEU A 45 -13.57 -17.30 7.15
N SER A 46 -14.88 -17.04 7.09
CA SER A 46 -15.47 -15.77 7.53
C SER A 46 -15.17 -15.46 9.00
N LYS A 47 -15.13 -16.48 9.86
CA LYS A 47 -14.80 -16.34 11.26
C LYS A 47 -13.29 -16.17 11.49
N LEU A 48 -12.47 -16.85 10.72
CA LEU A 48 -11.02 -16.68 10.74
C LEU A 48 -10.60 -15.27 10.28
N ALA A 49 -11.35 -14.69 9.37
CA ALA A 49 -11.10 -13.33 8.85
C ALA A 49 -11.69 -12.21 9.74
N GLU A 50 -12.60 -12.52 10.67
CA GLU A 50 -13.29 -11.53 11.52
C GLU A 50 -12.36 -10.55 12.27
N PRO A 51 -11.16 -10.96 12.77
CA PRO A 51 -10.23 -10.04 13.41
C PRO A 51 -9.51 -9.07 12.44
N VAL A 52 -9.65 -9.27 11.12
CA VAL A 52 -8.97 -8.44 10.12
C VAL A 52 -9.76 -7.16 9.88
N VAL A 53 -9.20 -6.04 10.28
CA VAL A 53 -9.75 -4.71 9.99
C VAL A 53 -9.20 -4.23 8.66
N MET A 54 -10.11 -4.01 7.68
CA MET A 54 -9.76 -3.45 6.38
C MET A 54 -9.74 -1.93 6.47
N TYR A 55 -8.57 -1.34 6.29
CA TYR A 55 -8.45 0.11 6.21
C TYR A 55 -8.81 0.63 4.81
N PRO A 56 -9.55 1.75 4.74
CA PRO A 56 -9.76 2.45 3.48
C PRO A 56 -8.44 2.85 2.84
N GLN A 57 -8.43 2.85 1.51
CA GLN A 57 -7.27 3.24 0.73
C GLN A 57 -7.68 4.16 -0.42
N VAL A 58 -6.93 5.22 -0.63
CA VAL A 58 -7.03 6.10 -1.80
C VAL A 58 -5.74 6.05 -2.59
N LEU A 59 -5.85 5.86 -3.89
CA LEU A 59 -4.75 5.87 -4.85
C LEU A 59 -4.98 6.96 -5.89
N ILE A 60 -4.09 7.94 -5.95
CA ILE A 60 -4.08 8.98 -6.99
C ILE A 60 -2.90 8.74 -7.92
N ASN A 61 -3.18 8.58 -9.21
CA ASN A 61 -2.17 8.51 -10.25
C ASN A 61 -1.97 9.89 -10.86
N LEU A 62 -0.77 10.44 -10.77
CA LEU A 62 -0.43 11.75 -11.33
C LEU A 62 0.54 11.58 -12.49
N ARG A 63 0.15 12.01 -13.70
CA ARG A 63 1.09 12.16 -14.80
C ARG A 63 2.07 13.26 -14.46
N VAL A 64 3.35 13.01 -14.66
CA VAL A 64 4.42 13.96 -14.29
C VAL A 64 5.44 14.12 -15.40
N THR A 65 6.07 15.28 -15.45
CA THR A 65 7.15 15.59 -16.40
C THR A 65 8.40 14.78 -16.11
N SER A 66 8.71 14.58 -14.81
CA SER A 66 9.84 13.77 -14.34
C SER A 66 9.48 13.10 -13.03
N LYS A 67 9.51 11.77 -13.02
CA LYS A 67 9.29 10.97 -11.80
C LYS A 67 10.39 11.21 -10.76
N ASP A 68 11.61 11.38 -11.21
CA ASP A 68 12.75 11.57 -10.32
C ASP A 68 12.78 12.99 -9.72
N ALA A 69 12.27 14.00 -10.46
CA ALA A 69 12.09 15.35 -9.91
C ALA A 69 11.08 15.36 -8.76
N VAL A 70 9.96 14.63 -8.89
CA VAL A 70 8.96 14.53 -7.82
C VAL A 70 9.53 13.79 -6.60
N LEU A 71 10.21 12.67 -6.81
CA LEU A 71 10.76 11.85 -5.71
C LEU A 71 12.03 12.45 -5.07
N GLY A 72 12.68 13.42 -5.72
CA GLY A 72 13.84 14.14 -5.20
C GLY A 72 13.50 15.52 -4.62
N ASP A 73 12.26 15.98 -4.71
CA ASP A 73 11.86 17.29 -4.21
C ASP A 73 11.76 17.30 -2.69
N ALA A 74 12.55 18.17 -2.04
CA ALA A 74 12.66 18.22 -0.59
C ALA A 74 11.35 18.55 0.14
N GLU A 75 10.48 19.39 -0.47
CA GLU A 75 9.21 19.78 0.14
C GLU A 75 8.18 18.64 0.02
N ILE A 76 8.17 17.92 -1.11
CA ILE A 76 7.31 16.74 -1.29
C ILE A 76 7.72 15.64 -0.30
N LEU A 77 9.02 15.40 -0.11
CA LEU A 77 9.52 14.44 0.87
C LEU A 77 9.19 14.86 2.32
N ALA A 78 9.37 16.14 2.64
CA ALA A 78 9.00 16.66 3.95
C ALA A 78 7.48 16.52 4.22
N LYS A 79 6.64 16.78 3.22
CA LYS A 79 5.19 16.55 3.32
C LYS A 79 4.84 15.08 3.48
N LEU A 80 5.54 14.17 2.80
CA LEU A 80 5.37 12.72 2.95
C LEU A 80 5.68 12.28 4.40
N ASP A 81 6.79 12.76 4.95
CA ASP A 81 7.20 12.44 6.32
C ASP A 81 6.24 13.03 7.35
N GLU A 82 5.77 14.29 7.15
CA GLU A 82 4.76 14.92 7.99
C GLU A 82 3.46 14.12 8.02
N CYS A 83 2.96 13.72 6.85
CA CYS A 83 1.73 12.92 6.75
C CYS A 83 1.90 11.57 7.46
N ASN A 84 3.02 10.87 7.25
CA ASN A 84 3.30 9.61 7.93
C ASN A 84 3.43 9.77 9.46
N ALA A 85 4.06 10.85 9.92
CA ALA A 85 4.13 11.15 11.35
C ALA A 85 2.75 11.39 11.98
N ARG A 86 1.84 12.07 11.25
CA ARG A 86 0.46 12.30 11.70
C ARG A 86 -0.40 11.04 11.68
N LEU A 87 -0.20 10.16 10.69
CA LEU A 87 -0.92 8.89 10.59
C LEU A 87 -0.46 7.89 11.66
N GLY A 88 0.80 7.94 12.06
CA GLY A 88 1.37 7.07 13.10
C GLY A 88 1.18 5.58 12.78
N SER A 89 0.61 4.84 13.73
CA SER A 89 0.28 3.41 13.57
C SER A 89 -1.02 3.16 12.79
N ASP A 90 -1.85 4.18 12.61
CA ASP A 90 -3.22 4.06 12.10
C ASP A 90 -3.32 4.30 10.60
N GLY A 91 -2.18 4.40 9.92
CA GLY A 91 -2.15 4.57 8.48
C GLY A 91 -0.76 4.78 7.92
N ARG A 92 -0.70 5.00 6.61
CA ARG A 92 0.54 5.31 5.88
C ARG A 92 0.25 6.04 4.58
N MET A 93 1.20 6.87 4.19
CA MET A 93 1.26 7.43 2.84
C MET A 93 2.48 6.87 2.11
N LEU A 94 2.31 6.50 0.86
CA LEU A 94 3.39 6.05 -0.02
C LEU A 94 3.38 6.88 -1.31
N LEU A 95 4.57 7.30 -1.72
CA LEU A 95 4.81 7.95 -3.00
C LEU A 95 5.72 7.04 -3.83
N ARG A 96 5.24 6.56 -4.97
CA ARG A 96 5.98 5.61 -5.82
C ARG A 96 5.95 6.01 -7.28
N LYS A 97 7.06 5.79 -8.00
CA LYS A 97 7.08 5.87 -9.46
C LYS A 97 6.46 4.62 -10.09
N SER A 98 5.69 4.80 -11.16
CA SER A 98 5.29 3.69 -12.03
C SER A 98 6.50 3.14 -12.79
N GLY A 99 6.59 1.82 -12.91
CA GLY A 99 7.66 1.17 -13.70
C GLY A 99 7.49 1.39 -15.20
N THR A 100 6.24 1.42 -15.68
CA THR A 100 5.91 1.39 -17.12
C THR A 100 5.34 2.69 -17.66
N GLU A 101 4.79 3.55 -16.81
CA GLU A 101 4.09 4.77 -17.24
C GLU A 101 4.79 6.03 -16.68
N PRO A 102 4.63 7.20 -17.35
CA PRO A 102 5.18 8.49 -16.90
C PRO A 102 4.31 9.10 -15.80
N LEU A 103 4.12 8.35 -14.70
CA LEU A 103 3.32 8.80 -13.56
C LEU A 103 3.96 8.42 -12.22
N VAL A 104 3.59 9.17 -11.20
CA VAL A 104 3.78 8.82 -9.80
C VAL A 104 2.45 8.44 -9.17
N ARG A 105 2.51 7.56 -8.20
CA ARG A 105 1.36 7.06 -7.45
C ARG A 105 1.44 7.58 -6.03
N VAL A 106 0.42 8.33 -5.62
CA VAL A 106 0.18 8.73 -4.24
C VAL A 106 -0.83 7.76 -3.67
N MET A 107 -0.45 6.97 -2.69
CA MET A 107 -1.33 6.03 -1.99
C MET A 107 -1.41 6.42 -0.52
N VAL A 108 -2.62 6.52 -0.01
CA VAL A 108 -2.89 6.71 1.43
C VAL A 108 -3.81 5.62 1.91
N GLU A 109 -3.43 4.99 3.01
CA GLU A 109 -4.21 4.01 3.75
C GLU A 109 -4.32 4.51 5.19
N ALA A 110 -5.54 4.59 5.73
CA ALA A 110 -5.78 5.13 7.08
C ALA A 110 -7.10 4.62 7.65
N ALA A 111 -7.37 4.93 8.93
CA ALA A 111 -8.57 4.49 9.64
C ALA A 111 -9.89 5.00 9.04
N SER A 112 -9.89 6.08 8.24
CA SER A 112 -11.11 6.58 7.59
C SER A 112 -10.86 7.02 6.15
N GLN A 113 -11.89 6.84 5.30
CA GLN A 113 -11.90 7.27 3.91
C GLN A 113 -11.61 8.77 3.77
N LYS A 114 -12.21 9.59 4.64
CA LYS A 114 -12.03 11.04 4.63
C LYS A 114 -10.56 11.46 4.84
N ILE A 115 -9.86 10.79 5.75
CA ILE A 115 -8.43 11.04 6.00
C ILE A 115 -7.61 10.64 4.77
N CYS A 116 -7.92 9.49 4.15
CA CYS A 116 -7.24 9.05 2.93
C CYS A 116 -7.39 10.06 1.80
N GLU A 117 -8.62 10.53 1.55
CA GLU A 117 -8.92 11.53 0.50
C GLU A 117 -8.24 12.87 0.76
N GLN A 118 -8.28 13.34 2.00
CA GLN A 118 -7.64 14.59 2.39
C GLN A 118 -6.13 14.55 2.14
N TYR A 119 -5.42 13.58 2.70
CA TYR A 119 -3.97 13.53 2.58
C TYR A 119 -3.49 13.20 1.16
N ALA A 120 -4.20 12.32 0.45
CA ALA A 120 -3.90 12.05 -0.95
C ALA A 120 -4.13 13.30 -1.83
N GLY A 121 -5.19 14.05 -1.57
CA GLY A 121 -5.48 15.34 -2.22
C GLY A 121 -4.40 16.38 -1.94
N GLU A 122 -4.06 16.62 -0.67
CA GLU A 122 -3.00 17.57 -0.28
C GLU A 122 -1.67 17.29 -0.97
N MET A 123 -1.25 16.03 -1.03
CA MET A 123 -0.02 15.64 -1.72
C MET A 123 -0.12 15.85 -3.23
N ALA A 124 -1.26 15.48 -3.83
CA ALA A 124 -1.49 15.67 -5.26
C ALA A 124 -1.46 17.17 -5.64
N ASP A 125 -2.07 18.01 -4.82
CA ASP A 125 -2.11 19.47 -5.05
C ASP A 125 -0.73 20.11 -4.87
N LEU A 126 0.07 19.64 -3.91
CA LEU A 126 1.46 20.08 -3.78
C LEU A 126 2.26 19.75 -5.04
N ILE A 127 2.15 18.52 -5.57
CA ILE A 127 2.85 18.13 -6.81
C ILE A 127 2.40 18.98 -8.00
N ARG A 128 1.10 19.30 -8.10
CA ARG A 128 0.54 20.17 -9.14
C ARG A 128 1.02 21.61 -9.02
N SER A 129 0.99 22.18 -7.82
CA SER A 129 1.41 23.57 -7.55
C SER A 129 2.87 23.82 -7.89
N LYS A 130 3.72 22.79 -7.81
CA LYS A 130 5.12 22.83 -8.24
C LYS A 130 5.31 22.72 -9.76
N GLY A 131 4.24 22.59 -10.53
CA GLY A 131 4.33 22.43 -11.99
C GLY A 131 4.93 21.09 -12.43
N LEU A 132 5.00 20.11 -11.54
CA LEU A 132 5.56 18.80 -11.84
C LEU A 132 4.53 17.83 -12.42
N ALA A 133 3.24 18.09 -12.23
CA ALA A 133 2.15 17.33 -12.85
C ALA A 133 1.83 17.85 -14.26
N VAL A 134 1.46 16.93 -15.14
CA VAL A 134 0.97 17.20 -16.50
C VAL A 134 -0.55 17.04 -16.49
N ASN A 135 -1.26 18.00 -17.09
CA ASN A 135 -2.72 17.92 -17.26
C ASN A 135 -3.12 16.85 -18.26
#